data_6f50617ec129ad77a593b50fdb501855
#
_entry.id   6f50617ec129ad77a593b50fdb501855
#
_cell.length_a   1.000
_cell.length_b   1.000
_cell.length_c   1.000
_cell.angle_alpha   90.00
_cell.angle_beta   90.00
_cell.angle_gamma   90.00
#
_symmetry.space_group_name_H-M   'P 1'
#
loop_
_entity.id
_entity.type
_entity.pdbx_description
1 polymer ?
#
loop_
_entity_poly.entity_id
_entity_poly.type
_entity_poly.pdbx_seq_one_letter_code
_entity_poly.pdbx_strand_id
1 'polypeptide(L)'
;TYVGKGKLEEIKEYIHQEEENEREVGMVIFDDELSAKQIRNIEAELKVKILDRTSLILDIFAMRAQTANAKTQVELAQYKYMLPRLQRLWTHLERQGGGSGAGGGKGSVGLRGPGETQLEMDRRIILNRMSLLKERLVEIDKQKSTQRKNRGRMIRVALVGYTNVGKSTLMNLLSKSEVFAENKLFATLDTTVRKVIIENLPFLLTDTVGFIRKLPTDLVDSFKSTLDEVR
;
A
#
# COMPACT_ATOMS: atom_id res chain seq x y z
N THR A 1 -21.61 -10.04 -6.21
CA THR A 1 -20.34 -10.80 -6.43
C THR A 1 -19.55 -10.08 -7.50
N TYR A 2 -18.27 -9.82 -7.26
CA TYR A 2 -17.37 -9.19 -8.26
C TYR A 2 -17.16 -10.09 -9.48
N VAL A 3 -17.05 -11.39 -9.23
CA VAL A 3 -16.93 -12.42 -10.27
C VAL A 3 -18.20 -13.26 -10.31
N GLY A 4 -18.75 -13.53 -11.50
CA GLY A 4 -19.88 -14.42 -11.67
C GLY A 4 -19.52 -15.86 -11.25
N LYS A 5 -20.54 -16.63 -10.82
CA LYS A 5 -20.32 -18.02 -10.34
C LYS A 5 -19.59 -18.88 -11.34
N GLY A 6 -19.97 -18.84 -12.63
CA GLY A 6 -19.32 -19.64 -13.66
C GLY A 6 -17.84 -19.30 -13.85
N LYS A 7 -17.48 -17.98 -13.77
CA LYS A 7 -16.06 -17.60 -13.87
C LYS A 7 -15.25 -18.01 -12.63
N LEU A 8 -15.89 -18.03 -11.46
CA LEU A 8 -15.25 -18.50 -10.24
C LEU A 8 -14.99 -20.03 -10.30
N GLU A 9 -15.91 -20.78 -10.87
CA GLU A 9 -15.79 -22.20 -11.12
C GLU A 9 -14.66 -22.51 -12.12
N GLU A 10 -14.59 -21.77 -13.21
CA GLU A 10 -13.52 -21.85 -14.21
C GLU A 10 -12.12 -21.59 -13.57
N ILE A 11 -12.01 -20.61 -12.69
CA ILE A 11 -10.75 -20.33 -11.96
C ILE A 11 -10.41 -21.50 -11.03
N LYS A 12 -11.40 -22.08 -10.36
CA LYS A 12 -11.22 -23.21 -9.47
C LYS A 12 -10.74 -24.47 -10.21
N GLU A 13 -11.36 -24.74 -11.37
CA GLU A 13 -10.93 -25.83 -12.24
C GLU A 13 -9.49 -25.62 -12.76
N TYR A 14 -9.13 -24.41 -13.13
CA TYR A 14 -7.77 -24.08 -13.56
C TYR A 14 -6.75 -24.30 -12.43
N ILE A 15 -7.07 -23.88 -11.19
CA ILE A 15 -6.20 -24.12 -10.02
C ILE A 15 -6.01 -25.63 -9.83
N HIS A 16 -7.07 -26.42 -9.92
CA HIS A 16 -7.01 -27.86 -9.74
C HIS A 16 -6.18 -28.55 -10.84
N GLN A 17 -6.32 -28.12 -12.10
CA GLN A 17 -5.49 -28.62 -13.19
C GLN A 17 -4.00 -28.30 -13.00
N GLU A 18 -3.65 -27.10 -12.49
CA GLU A 18 -2.25 -26.76 -12.22
C GLU A 18 -1.69 -27.61 -11.04
N GLU A 19 -2.49 -27.87 -10.01
CA GLU A 19 -2.11 -28.76 -8.90
C GLU A 19 -1.88 -30.20 -9.37
N GLU A 20 -2.71 -30.73 -10.28
CA GLU A 20 -2.50 -32.04 -10.91
C GLU A 20 -1.20 -32.09 -11.75
N ASN A 21 -0.77 -30.97 -12.29
CA ASN A 21 0.50 -30.82 -13.00
C ASN A 21 1.71 -30.53 -12.07
N GLU A 22 1.57 -30.76 -10.77
CA GLU A 22 2.59 -30.49 -9.75
C GLU A 22 2.99 -29.00 -9.65
N ARG A 23 2.09 -28.08 -10.04
CA ARG A 23 2.27 -26.63 -9.95
C ARG A 23 1.34 -26.05 -8.89
N GLU A 24 1.90 -25.71 -7.75
CA GLU A 24 1.13 -25.10 -6.66
C GLU A 24 0.73 -23.65 -7.01
N VAL A 25 -0.57 -23.37 -6.98
CA VAL A 25 -1.11 -22.00 -7.10
C VAL A 25 -1.29 -21.42 -5.69
N GLY A 26 -0.31 -20.69 -5.20
CA GLY A 26 -0.34 -20.11 -3.85
C GLY A 26 -1.24 -18.88 -3.70
N MET A 27 -1.58 -18.17 -4.78
CA MET A 27 -2.44 -16.98 -4.72
C MET A 27 -3.11 -16.65 -6.06
N VAL A 28 -4.22 -15.91 -5.99
CA VAL A 28 -4.89 -15.32 -7.16
C VAL A 28 -4.93 -13.79 -6.99
N ILE A 29 -4.57 -13.08 -8.05
CA ILE A 29 -4.51 -11.61 -8.08
C ILE A 29 -5.63 -11.07 -8.95
N PHE A 30 -6.41 -10.14 -8.40
CA PHE A 30 -7.44 -9.41 -9.11
C PHE A 30 -6.96 -8.01 -9.49
N ASP A 31 -7.06 -7.66 -10.79
CA ASP A 31 -6.65 -6.34 -11.29
C ASP A 31 -7.70 -5.25 -11.02
N ASP A 32 -8.35 -5.32 -9.87
CA ASP A 32 -9.30 -4.31 -9.40
C ASP A 32 -9.31 -4.30 -7.86
N GLU A 33 -9.97 -3.30 -7.27
CA GLU A 33 -10.14 -3.21 -5.82
C GLU A 33 -11.32 -4.07 -5.36
N LEU A 34 -11.08 -4.94 -4.39
CA LEU A 34 -12.08 -5.81 -3.81
C LEU A 34 -12.46 -5.34 -2.40
N SER A 35 -13.74 -5.45 -2.07
CA SER A 35 -14.19 -5.27 -0.69
C SER A 35 -13.79 -6.46 0.19
N ALA A 36 -13.65 -6.24 1.51
CA ALA A 36 -13.33 -7.30 2.46
C ALA A 36 -14.28 -8.52 2.36
N LYS A 37 -15.58 -8.27 2.08
CA LYS A 37 -16.56 -9.35 1.89
C LYS A 37 -16.30 -10.15 0.61
N GLN A 38 -15.91 -9.47 -0.47
CA GLN A 38 -15.60 -10.13 -1.74
C GLN A 38 -14.34 -10.99 -1.61
N ILE A 39 -13.26 -10.45 -1.04
CA ILE A 39 -12.02 -11.20 -0.79
C ILE A 39 -12.35 -12.48 -0.01
N ARG A 40 -13.01 -12.37 1.13
CA ARG A 40 -13.35 -13.53 1.98
C ARG A 40 -14.20 -14.57 1.26
N ASN A 41 -15.21 -14.14 0.49
CA ASN A 41 -16.07 -15.08 -0.23
C ASN A 41 -15.27 -15.83 -1.31
N ILE A 42 -14.38 -15.13 -2.01
CA ILE A 42 -13.54 -15.72 -3.06
C ILE A 42 -12.50 -16.67 -2.43
N GLU A 43 -11.86 -16.28 -1.32
CA GLU A 43 -10.93 -17.14 -0.58
C GLU A 43 -11.60 -18.42 -0.07
N ALA A 44 -12.85 -18.29 0.43
CA ALA A 44 -13.62 -19.46 0.89
C ALA A 44 -13.91 -20.46 -0.22
N GLU A 45 -14.13 -19.99 -1.45
CA GLU A 45 -14.39 -20.82 -2.63
C GLU A 45 -13.13 -21.40 -3.26
N LEU A 46 -12.10 -20.56 -3.45
CA LEU A 46 -10.88 -20.94 -4.16
C LEU A 46 -9.85 -21.62 -3.25
N LYS A 47 -9.93 -21.47 -1.94
CA LYS A 47 -8.99 -22.00 -0.93
C LYS A 47 -7.54 -21.54 -1.10
N VAL A 48 -7.31 -20.46 -1.85
CA VAL A 48 -6.01 -19.81 -2.06
C VAL A 48 -6.05 -18.37 -1.59
N LYS A 49 -4.89 -17.79 -1.33
CA LYS A 49 -4.76 -16.37 -0.96
C LYS A 49 -5.25 -15.47 -2.08
N ILE A 50 -6.06 -14.47 -1.74
CA ILE A 50 -6.54 -13.48 -2.70
C ILE A 50 -5.86 -12.14 -2.43
N LEU A 51 -5.28 -11.57 -3.48
CA LEU A 51 -4.81 -10.20 -3.48
C LEU A 51 -5.63 -9.38 -4.47
N ASP A 52 -5.98 -8.18 -4.07
CA ASP A 52 -6.52 -7.18 -4.98
C ASP A 52 -5.39 -6.24 -5.48
N ARG A 53 -5.70 -5.43 -6.46
CA ARG A 53 -4.75 -4.50 -7.08
C ARG A 53 -4.07 -3.58 -6.06
N THR A 54 -4.81 -3.05 -5.11
CA THR A 54 -4.29 -2.12 -4.10
C THR A 54 -3.34 -2.82 -3.14
N SER A 55 -3.69 -4.02 -2.65
CA SER A 55 -2.79 -4.83 -1.82
C SER A 55 -1.49 -5.16 -2.54
N LEU A 56 -1.57 -5.57 -3.82
CA LEU A 56 -0.37 -5.87 -4.61
C LEU A 56 0.53 -4.65 -4.78
N ILE A 57 -0.04 -3.46 -5.06
CA ILE A 57 0.74 -2.21 -5.17
C ILE A 57 1.43 -1.88 -3.85
N LEU A 58 0.71 -2.02 -2.72
CA LEU A 58 1.26 -1.78 -1.38
C LEU A 58 2.41 -2.75 -1.05
N ASP A 59 2.28 -4.01 -1.43
CA ASP A 59 3.33 -5.01 -1.22
C ASP A 59 4.57 -4.72 -2.08
N ILE A 60 4.38 -4.31 -3.35
CA ILE A 60 5.49 -3.86 -4.21
C ILE A 60 6.19 -2.64 -3.58
N PHE A 61 5.43 -1.69 -3.05
CA PHE A 61 6.00 -0.52 -2.38
C PHE A 61 6.76 -0.90 -1.12
N ALA A 62 6.25 -1.82 -0.32
CA ALA A 62 6.94 -2.31 0.87
C ALA A 62 8.29 -2.95 0.53
N MET A 63 8.35 -3.74 -0.54
CA MET A 63 9.58 -4.35 -1.03
C MET A 63 10.58 -3.32 -1.59
N ARG A 64 10.09 -2.20 -2.16
CA ARG A 64 10.92 -1.17 -2.80
C ARG A 64 11.36 -0.04 -1.87
N ALA A 65 10.68 0.15 -0.75
CA ALA A 65 11.00 1.21 0.20
C ALA A 65 12.38 0.99 0.83
N GLN A 66 13.32 1.87 0.54
CA GLN A 66 14.70 1.80 1.05
C GLN A 66 14.87 2.72 2.27
N THR A 67 14.40 3.96 2.17
CA THR A 67 14.57 4.96 3.22
C THR A 67 13.58 4.76 4.39
N ALA A 68 13.95 5.27 5.56
CA ALA A 68 13.05 5.28 6.72
C ALA A 68 11.74 6.04 6.43
N ASN A 69 11.81 7.10 5.61
CA ASN A 69 10.64 7.86 5.19
C ASN A 69 9.69 7.01 4.34
N ALA A 70 10.20 6.40 3.25
CA ALA A 70 9.39 5.55 2.38
C ALA A 70 8.79 4.36 3.14
N LYS A 71 9.58 3.68 3.98
CA LYS A 71 9.09 2.59 4.83
C LYS A 71 7.94 3.02 5.74
N THR A 72 8.09 4.19 6.39
CA THR A 72 7.05 4.73 7.29
C THR A 72 5.78 5.11 6.52
N GLN A 73 5.93 5.70 5.33
CA GLN A 73 4.78 6.06 4.47
C GLN A 73 4.04 4.82 3.97
N VAL A 74 4.76 3.82 3.49
CA VAL A 74 4.17 2.57 3.00
C VAL A 74 3.47 1.81 4.13
N GLU A 75 4.12 1.69 5.30
CA GLU A 75 3.53 1.03 6.47
C GLU A 75 2.23 1.73 6.90
N LEU A 76 2.22 3.07 6.94
CA LEU A 76 1.01 3.83 7.25
C LEU A 76 -0.09 3.61 6.21
N ALA A 77 0.26 3.55 4.92
CA ALA A 77 -0.69 3.28 3.84
C ALA A 77 -1.28 1.87 3.95
N GLN A 78 -0.47 0.86 4.27
CA GLN A 78 -0.92 -0.51 4.52
C GLN A 78 -1.93 -0.56 5.68
N TYR A 79 -1.65 0.08 6.81
CA TYR A 79 -2.59 0.12 7.93
C TYR A 79 -3.88 0.87 7.59
N LYS A 80 -3.81 1.99 6.87
CA LYS A 80 -5.02 2.72 6.41
C LYS A 80 -5.89 1.85 5.51
N TYR A 81 -5.27 1.07 4.63
CA TYR A 81 -5.97 0.17 3.73
C TYR A 81 -6.59 -1.04 4.45
N MET A 82 -5.87 -1.61 5.40
CA MET A 82 -6.30 -2.79 6.17
C MET A 82 -7.38 -2.46 7.21
N LEU A 83 -7.28 -1.31 7.89
CA LEU A 83 -8.14 -0.98 9.02
C LEU A 83 -9.65 -1.05 8.71
N PRO A 84 -10.19 -0.44 7.62
CA PRO A 84 -11.60 -0.57 7.27
C PRO A 84 -12.03 -2.00 6.93
N ARG A 85 -11.09 -2.80 6.41
CA ARG A 85 -11.34 -4.22 6.08
C ARG A 85 -11.44 -5.08 7.33
N LEU A 86 -10.58 -4.88 8.30
CA LEU A 86 -10.61 -5.52 9.61
C LEU A 86 -11.87 -5.13 10.39
N GLN A 87 -12.24 -3.86 10.42
CA GLN A 87 -13.47 -3.40 11.10
C GLN A 87 -14.74 -4.09 10.59
N ARG A 88 -14.86 -4.31 9.29
CA ARG A 88 -15.99 -5.04 8.70
C ARG A 88 -15.97 -6.54 9.04
N LEU A 89 -14.80 -7.13 9.22
CA LEU A 89 -14.65 -8.50 9.72
C LEU A 89 -15.10 -8.58 11.18
N TRP A 90 -14.72 -7.63 12.01
CA TRP A 90 -15.07 -7.58 13.42
C TRP A 90 -16.57 -7.46 13.65
N THR A 91 -17.24 -6.52 12.97
CA THR A 91 -18.69 -6.36 13.05
C THR A 91 -19.48 -7.58 12.55
N HIS A 92 -18.90 -8.36 11.66
CA HIS A 92 -19.51 -9.61 11.20
C HIS A 92 -19.36 -10.74 12.23
N LEU A 93 -18.22 -10.85 12.88
CA LEU A 93 -17.95 -11.82 13.94
C LEU A 93 -18.81 -11.54 15.18
N GLU A 94 -19.00 -10.28 15.55
CA GLU A 94 -19.92 -9.85 16.61
C GLU A 94 -21.37 -10.28 16.32
N ARG A 95 -21.84 -10.14 15.08
CA ARG A 95 -23.19 -10.58 14.68
C ARG A 95 -23.34 -12.11 14.65
N GLN A 96 -22.30 -12.86 14.34
CA GLN A 96 -22.32 -14.34 14.37
C GLN A 96 -22.22 -14.88 15.79
N GLY A 97 -21.48 -14.20 16.69
CA GLY A 97 -21.35 -14.61 18.09
C GLY A 97 -22.57 -14.29 18.94
N GLY A 98 -23.43 -13.33 18.52
CA GLY A 98 -24.63 -12.93 19.25
C GLY A 98 -25.90 -13.77 18.92
N GLY A 99 -25.82 -14.72 18.01
CA GLY A 99 -26.98 -15.43 17.46
C GLY A 99 -27.33 -16.79 18.09
N SER A 100 -26.72 -17.20 19.18
CA SER A 100 -27.01 -18.50 19.80
C SER A 100 -27.48 -18.34 21.27
N GLY A 101 -28.77 -18.08 21.45
CA GLY A 101 -29.34 -17.97 22.78
C GLY A 101 -30.82 -17.62 22.81
N ALA A 102 -31.68 -18.39 22.11
CA ALA A 102 -33.13 -18.43 22.43
C ALA A 102 -33.32 -19.21 23.73
N GLY A 103 -33.34 -18.50 24.86
CA GLY A 103 -33.66 -19.10 26.18
C GLY A 103 -33.82 -17.99 27.21
N GLY A 104 -35.07 -17.69 27.57
CA GLY A 104 -35.44 -16.63 28.50
C GLY A 104 -34.75 -16.77 29.86
N GLY A 105 -34.19 -15.65 30.33
CA GLY A 105 -33.66 -15.48 31.69
C GLY A 105 -33.29 -14.03 31.94
N LYS A 106 -34.03 -13.35 32.80
CA LYS A 106 -33.74 -12.02 33.31
C LYS A 106 -32.34 -11.98 33.92
N GLY A 107 -31.51 -11.06 33.45
CA GLY A 107 -30.28 -10.65 34.15
C GLY A 107 -29.00 -11.24 33.60
N SER A 108 -28.61 -10.91 32.38
CA SER A 108 -27.23 -11.10 31.93
C SER A 108 -26.60 -9.73 31.65
N VAL A 109 -25.85 -9.26 32.63
CA VAL A 109 -24.80 -8.25 32.45
C VAL A 109 -23.87 -8.80 31.34
N GLY A 110 -23.76 -8.08 30.21
CA GLY A 110 -23.11 -8.49 28.99
C GLY A 110 -21.84 -9.26 29.17
N LEU A 111 -21.90 -10.54 28.92
CA LEU A 111 -20.77 -11.40 28.65
C LEU A 111 -20.20 -11.00 27.27
N ARG A 112 -19.31 -9.99 27.27
CA ARG A 112 -18.37 -9.78 26.18
C ARG A 112 -17.54 -11.05 26.06
N GLY A 113 -17.73 -11.78 24.99
CA GLY A 113 -16.94 -13.00 24.75
C GLY A 113 -15.44 -12.66 24.65
N PRO A 114 -14.53 -13.57 25.01
CA PRO A 114 -13.07 -13.35 24.95
C PRO A 114 -12.55 -12.94 23.56
N GLY A 115 -13.32 -13.20 22.48
CA GLY A 115 -12.99 -12.74 21.14
C GLY A 115 -13.24 -11.25 20.89
N GLU A 116 -14.24 -10.65 21.54
CA GLU A 116 -14.55 -9.22 21.42
C GLU A 116 -13.43 -8.35 22.00
N THR A 117 -12.92 -8.72 23.17
CA THR A 117 -11.81 -8.00 23.81
C THR A 117 -10.52 -8.07 23.01
N GLN A 118 -10.26 -9.18 22.33
CA GLN A 118 -9.07 -9.33 21.50
C GLN A 118 -9.12 -8.48 20.25
N LEU A 119 -10.27 -8.42 19.59
CA LEU A 119 -10.50 -7.60 18.39
C LEU A 119 -10.42 -6.09 18.69
N GLU A 120 -10.97 -5.65 19.81
CA GLU A 120 -10.82 -4.27 20.29
C GLU A 120 -9.35 -3.93 20.60
N MET A 121 -8.63 -4.87 21.17
CA MET A 121 -7.20 -4.71 21.48
C MET A 121 -6.39 -4.61 20.19
N ASP A 122 -6.62 -5.47 19.22
CA ASP A 122 -5.95 -5.45 17.91
C ASP A 122 -6.21 -4.14 17.18
N ARG A 123 -7.47 -3.67 17.18
CA ARG A 123 -7.82 -2.35 16.63
C ARG A 123 -7.05 -1.23 17.32
N ARG A 124 -6.97 -1.23 18.63
CA ARG A 124 -6.25 -0.21 19.40
C ARG A 124 -4.77 -0.23 19.09
N ILE A 125 -4.16 -1.42 18.95
CA ILE A 125 -2.76 -1.57 18.56
C ILE A 125 -2.51 -0.94 17.19
N ILE A 126 -3.36 -1.23 16.20
CA ILE A 126 -3.26 -0.67 14.85
C ILE A 126 -3.39 0.87 14.89
N LEU A 127 -4.39 1.40 15.58
CA LEU A 127 -4.60 2.85 15.68
C LEU A 127 -3.43 3.55 16.39
N ASN A 128 -2.89 2.97 17.44
CA ASN A 128 -1.72 3.50 18.13
C ASN A 128 -0.49 3.48 17.21
N ARG A 129 -0.31 2.39 16.44
CA ARG A 129 0.78 2.29 15.47
C ARG A 129 0.65 3.35 14.38
N MET A 130 -0.57 3.55 13.84
CA MET A 130 -0.82 4.61 12.85
C MET A 130 -0.54 6.02 13.39
N SER A 131 -0.87 6.30 14.66
CA SER A 131 -0.57 7.58 15.32
C SER A 131 0.94 7.79 15.41
N LEU A 132 1.68 6.80 15.90
CA LEU A 132 3.13 6.84 15.98
C LEU A 132 3.81 7.06 14.60
N LEU A 133 3.32 6.37 13.57
CA LEU A 133 3.84 6.55 12.21
C LEU A 133 3.57 7.96 11.67
N LYS A 134 2.40 8.56 11.96
CA LYS A 134 2.09 9.94 11.58
C LYS A 134 3.02 10.93 12.28
N GLU A 135 3.26 10.78 13.57
CA GLU A 135 4.20 11.61 14.33
C GLU A 135 5.60 11.52 13.74
N ARG A 136 6.06 10.31 13.44
CA ARG A 136 7.37 10.09 12.81
C ARG A 136 7.48 10.76 11.45
N LEU A 137 6.42 10.74 10.63
CA LEU A 137 6.40 11.45 9.34
C LEU A 137 6.52 12.96 9.52
N VAL A 138 5.83 13.54 10.52
CA VAL A 138 5.96 14.97 10.83
C VAL A 138 7.39 15.34 11.23
N GLU A 139 8.06 14.50 12.01
CA GLU A 139 9.48 14.70 12.35
C GLU A 139 10.39 14.67 11.12
N ILE A 140 10.21 13.66 10.26
CA ILE A 140 10.97 13.52 9.02
C ILE A 140 10.74 14.75 8.11
N ASP A 141 9.51 15.23 7.99
CA ASP A 141 9.18 16.41 7.19
C ASP A 141 9.83 17.70 7.74
N LYS A 142 9.89 17.86 9.06
CA LYS A 142 10.63 18.97 9.69
C LYS A 142 12.12 18.90 9.35
N GLN A 143 12.74 17.73 9.45
CA GLN A 143 14.16 17.55 9.09
C GLN A 143 14.41 17.86 7.61
N LYS A 144 13.57 17.35 6.72
CA LYS A 144 13.63 17.63 5.28
C LYS A 144 13.45 19.12 4.99
N SER A 145 12.51 19.80 5.65
CA SER A 145 12.30 21.24 5.50
C SER A 145 13.55 22.06 5.87
N THR A 146 14.24 21.68 6.94
CA THR A 146 15.49 22.30 7.35
C THR A 146 16.60 22.09 6.31
N GLN A 147 16.73 20.87 5.78
CA GLN A 147 17.68 20.57 4.71
C GLN A 147 17.38 21.32 3.41
N ARG A 148 16.08 21.51 3.07
CA ARG A 148 15.67 22.28 1.88
C ARG A 148 16.05 23.74 1.97
N LYS A 149 15.93 24.37 3.13
CA LYS A 149 16.35 25.78 3.36
C LYS A 149 17.83 25.99 3.04
N ASN A 150 18.66 25.01 3.29
CA ASN A 150 20.11 25.08 3.05
C ASN A 150 20.51 24.86 1.57
N ARG A 151 19.59 24.43 0.68
CA ARG A 151 19.88 24.18 -0.75
C ARG A 151 19.88 25.41 -1.65
N GLY A 152 19.67 26.60 -1.10
CA GLY A 152 19.73 27.87 -1.84
C GLY A 152 18.59 28.09 -2.84
N ARG A 153 18.74 29.11 -3.71
CA ARG A 153 17.74 29.53 -4.71
C ARG A 153 17.93 28.86 -6.08
N MET A 154 18.40 27.60 -6.12
CA MET A 154 18.55 26.91 -7.39
C MET A 154 17.18 26.54 -8.00
N ILE A 155 17.11 26.59 -9.32
CA ILE A 155 15.95 26.12 -10.09
C ILE A 155 15.73 24.64 -9.76
N ARG A 156 14.49 24.25 -9.54
CA ARG A 156 14.10 22.86 -9.27
C ARG A 156 13.30 22.33 -10.45
N VAL A 157 13.69 21.16 -10.94
CA VAL A 157 13.04 20.47 -12.05
C VAL A 157 12.68 19.07 -11.57
N ALA A 158 11.44 18.66 -11.76
CA ALA A 158 10.99 17.32 -11.41
C ALA A 158 10.64 16.51 -12.65
N LEU A 159 11.05 15.25 -12.67
CA LEU A 159 10.66 14.27 -13.67
C LEU A 159 9.36 13.60 -13.23
N VAL A 160 8.26 13.90 -13.92
CA VAL A 160 6.92 13.38 -13.63
C VAL A 160 6.43 12.54 -14.81
N GLY A 161 5.81 11.41 -14.52
CA GLY A 161 5.26 10.52 -15.55
C GLY A 161 4.93 9.12 -15.01
N TYR A 162 4.42 8.27 -15.88
CA TYR A 162 4.09 6.90 -15.51
C TYR A 162 5.31 6.08 -15.10
N THR A 163 5.07 4.96 -14.40
CA THR A 163 6.12 3.97 -14.13
C THR A 163 6.70 3.45 -15.44
N ASN A 164 8.00 3.18 -15.43
CA ASN A 164 8.72 2.58 -16.57
C ASN A 164 8.72 3.39 -17.88
N VAL A 165 8.56 4.71 -17.84
CA VAL A 165 8.66 5.60 -19.02
C VAL A 165 10.08 6.18 -19.21
N GLY A 166 11.05 5.72 -18.45
CA GLY A 166 12.46 6.15 -18.59
C GLY A 166 12.85 7.38 -17.76
N LYS A 167 12.09 7.79 -16.73
CA LYS A 167 12.44 8.95 -15.87
C LYS A 167 13.83 8.81 -15.24
N SER A 168 14.08 7.71 -14.55
CA SER A 168 15.37 7.45 -13.91
C SER A 168 16.51 7.27 -14.92
N THR A 169 16.22 6.72 -16.10
CA THR A 169 17.17 6.64 -17.22
C THR A 169 17.56 8.03 -17.72
N LEU A 170 16.57 8.91 -17.89
CA LEU A 170 16.80 10.30 -18.29
C LEU A 170 17.59 11.05 -17.21
N MET A 171 17.29 10.82 -15.93
CA MET A 171 18.05 11.41 -14.82
C MET A 171 19.51 10.97 -14.85
N ASN A 172 19.80 9.70 -15.09
CA ASN A 172 21.16 9.19 -15.19
C ASN A 172 21.92 9.83 -16.37
N LEU A 173 21.27 9.95 -17.51
CA LEU A 173 21.86 10.58 -18.70
C LEU A 173 22.23 12.04 -18.43
N LEU A 174 21.36 12.81 -17.80
CA LEU A 174 21.58 14.24 -17.53
C LEU A 174 22.53 14.50 -16.37
N SER A 175 22.51 13.67 -15.34
CA SER A 175 23.33 13.87 -14.14
C SER A 175 24.74 13.26 -14.23
N LYS A 176 25.05 12.52 -15.30
CA LYS A 176 26.29 11.75 -15.47
C LYS A 176 26.63 10.87 -14.26
N SER A 177 25.62 10.38 -13.58
CA SER A 177 25.73 9.54 -12.38
C SER A 177 24.91 8.27 -12.55
N GLU A 178 25.39 7.18 -12.01
CA GLU A 178 24.66 5.93 -11.97
C GLU A 178 23.61 5.94 -10.87
N VAL A 179 22.37 6.27 -11.21
CA VAL A 179 21.20 5.98 -10.37
C VAL A 179 20.66 4.63 -10.82
N PHE A 180 20.27 3.82 -9.88
CA PHE A 180 19.73 2.49 -10.12
C PHE A 180 18.45 2.58 -10.97
N ALA A 181 18.60 2.41 -12.28
CA ALA A 181 17.49 2.39 -13.22
C ALA A 181 17.19 0.93 -13.58
N GLU A 182 16.17 0.36 -12.96
CA GLU A 182 15.69 -0.98 -13.29
C GLU A 182 14.45 -0.91 -14.17
N ASN A 183 14.32 -1.87 -15.09
CA ASN A 183 13.10 -2.08 -15.86
C ASN A 183 12.04 -2.79 -15.00
N LYS A 184 11.66 -2.19 -13.89
CA LYS A 184 10.68 -2.72 -12.93
C LYS A 184 9.69 -1.65 -12.54
N LEU A 185 8.45 -2.06 -12.25
CA LEU A 185 7.43 -1.16 -11.72
C LEU A 185 7.90 -0.56 -10.38
N PHE A 186 7.75 0.76 -10.24
CA PHE A 186 8.13 1.51 -9.04
C PHE A 186 9.59 1.30 -8.61
N ALA A 187 10.52 1.25 -9.58
CA ALA A 187 11.95 1.17 -9.29
C ALA A 187 12.41 2.32 -8.40
N THR A 188 11.85 3.52 -8.59
CA THR A 188 12.06 4.70 -7.76
C THR A 188 10.84 4.92 -6.88
N LEU A 189 10.95 4.64 -5.59
CA LEU A 189 9.95 4.98 -4.58
C LEU A 189 10.41 6.19 -3.74
N ASP A 190 11.70 6.29 -3.50
CA ASP A 190 12.33 7.41 -2.82
C ASP A 190 12.74 8.48 -3.82
N THR A 191 12.38 9.74 -3.57
CA THR A 191 12.82 10.85 -4.40
C THR A 191 14.34 11.00 -4.36
N THR A 192 14.94 11.00 -5.52
CA THR A 192 16.37 11.27 -5.67
C THR A 192 16.57 12.65 -6.26
N VAL A 193 17.30 13.52 -5.56
CA VAL A 193 17.63 14.87 -6.02
C VAL A 193 19.09 14.93 -6.42
N ARG A 194 19.36 15.41 -7.64
CA ARG A 194 20.70 15.58 -8.18
C ARG A 194 20.92 17.01 -8.67
N LYS A 195 22.12 17.55 -8.43
CA LYS A 195 22.54 18.81 -9.06
C LYS A 195 23.03 18.50 -10.47
N VAL A 196 22.41 19.15 -11.44
CA VAL A 196 22.78 19.06 -12.87
C VAL A 196 23.24 20.41 -13.34
N ILE A 197 24.24 20.45 -14.22
CA ILE A 197 24.76 21.68 -14.83
C ILE A 197 24.72 21.49 -16.34
N ILE A 198 23.95 22.33 -17.03
CA ILE A 198 23.88 22.38 -18.49
C ILE A 198 24.23 23.81 -18.91
N GLU A 199 25.20 23.97 -19.79
CA GLU A 199 25.65 25.29 -20.31
C GLU A 199 25.87 26.35 -19.21
N ASN A 200 26.52 25.96 -18.12
CA ASN A 200 26.76 26.78 -16.92
C ASN A 200 25.53 27.14 -16.08
N LEU A 201 24.34 26.58 -16.37
CA LEU A 201 23.15 26.75 -15.56
C LEU A 201 23.00 25.59 -14.57
N PRO A 202 23.24 25.80 -13.28
CA PRO A 202 23.02 24.78 -12.27
C PRO A 202 21.55 24.71 -11.87
N PHE A 203 20.98 23.50 -11.82
CA PHE A 203 19.63 23.24 -11.31
C PHE A 203 19.58 21.91 -10.55
N LEU A 204 18.53 21.74 -9.74
CA LEU A 204 18.25 20.50 -9.03
C LEU A 204 17.24 19.68 -9.84
N LEU A 205 17.65 18.49 -10.26
CA LEU A 205 16.79 17.55 -10.95
C LEU A 205 16.32 16.48 -9.95
N THR A 206 15.02 16.28 -9.87
CA THR A 206 14.38 15.34 -8.95
C THR A 206 13.68 14.23 -9.72
N ASP A 207 14.04 12.98 -9.46
CA ASP A 207 13.26 11.82 -9.91
C ASP A 207 12.15 11.53 -8.90
N THR A 208 10.95 11.29 -9.41
CA THR A 208 9.77 11.06 -8.59
C THR A 208 9.20 9.67 -8.80
N VAL A 209 8.36 9.23 -7.87
CA VAL A 209 7.60 7.99 -8.00
C VAL A 209 6.78 8.03 -9.29
N GLY A 210 6.85 6.95 -10.07
CA GLY A 210 6.05 6.84 -11.29
C GLY A 210 4.57 6.65 -10.99
N PHE A 211 3.71 7.30 -11.76
CA PHE A 211 2.27 7.08 -11.69
C PHE A 211 1.87 5.73 -12.30
N ILE A 212 0.78 5.18 -11.81
CA ILE A 212 0.10 4.02 -12.38
C ILE A 212 -1.39 4.34 -12.52
N ARG A 213 -2.03 3.75 -13.51
CA ARG A 213 -3.49 3.91 -13.65
C ARG A 213 -4.22 3.37 -12.42
N LYS A 214 -5.30 4.03 -12.01
CA LYS A 214 -6.10 3.66 -10.82
C LYS A 214 -5.24 3.58 -9.52
N LEU A 215 -4.29 4.50 -9.34
CA LEU A 215 -3.54 4.59 -8.09
C LEU A 215 -4.53 5.01 -6.97
N PRO A 216 -4.63 4.25 -5.87
CA PRO A 216 -5.50 4.61 -4.76
C PRO A 216 -5.16 6.00 -4.19
N THR A 217 -6.20 6.80 -3.91
CA THR A 217 -6.05 8.17 -3.40
C THR A 217 -5.28 8.23 -2.08
N ASP A 218 -5.48 7.25 -1.20
CA ASP A 218 -4.77 7.13 0.07
C ASP A 218 -3.25 6.96 -0.10
N LEU A 219 -2.84 6.30 -1.19
CA LEU A 219 -1.43 6.19 -1.56
C LEU A 219 -0.88 7.51 -2.08
N VAL A 220 -1.63 8.23 -2.91
CA VAL A 220 -1.24 9.58 -3.38
C VAL A 220 -1.01 10.51 -2.20
N ASP A 221 -1.91 10.51 -1.21
CA ASP A 221 -1.77 11.32 -0.01
C ASP A 221 -0.56 10.91 0.85
N SER A 222 -0.26 9.62 0.90
CA SER A 222 0.91 9.11 1.62
C SER A 222 2.24 9.54 0.98
N PHE A 223 2.26 9.71 -0.36
CA PHE A 223 3.42 10.18 -1.11
C PHE A 223 3.44 11.69 -1.35
N LYS A 224 2.51 12.43 -0.78
CA LYS A 224 2.40 13.89 -0.95
C LYS A 224 3.68 14.61 -0.50
N SER A 225 4.30 14.16 0.58
CA SER A 225 5.59 14.70 1.05
C SER A 225 6.74 14.45 0.05
N THR A 226 6.61 13.43 -0.78
CA THR A 226 7.57 13.12 -1.85
C THR A 226 7.37 14.04 -3.06
N LEU A 227 6.11 14.43 -3.32
CA LEU A 227 5.76 15.40 -4.36
C LEU A 227 6.01 16.85 -3.90
N ASP A 228 6.01 17.15 -2.61
CA ASP A 228 6.31 18.45 -2.04
C ASP A 228 7.79 18.88 -2.23
N GLU A 229 8.68 17.98 -2.64
CA GLU A 229 10.03 18.35 -3.08
C GLU A 229 10.03 19.14 -4.42
N VAL A 230 8.90 19.14 -5.11
CA VAL A 230 8.68 19.83 -6.38
C VAL A 230 8.10 21.25 -6.18
N ARG A 231 7.62 21.55 -5.00
CA ARG A 231 7.16 22.88 -4.57
C ARG A 231 8.36 23.70 -4.09
#